data_808e529db68fe907f95437a360e9a080
#
_entry.id   808e529db68fe907f95437a360e9a080
#
_cell.length_a   1.000
_cell.length_b   1.000
_cell.length_c   1.000
_cell.angle_alpha   90.00
_cell.angle_beta   90.00
_cell.angle_gamma   90.00
#
_symmetry.space_group_name_H-M   'P 1'
#
loop_
_entity.id
_entity.type
_entity.pdbx_description
1 polymer ?
#
loop_
_entity_poly.entity_id
_entity_poly.type
_entity_poly.pdbx_seq_one_letter_code
_entity_poly.pdbx_strand_id
1 'polypeptide(L)'
;MKSINIEKSIVVASTDLFLEYGFKTVTMDDIALNMKISKKTIYNFFNNKEALVQKVVFSMYKYITTKLEEIRDQASNPISELYEIKMFIMHQLKGEKTSPLYQLRKYYPIIHDELQKKQFDFITTSVRKSLKKGVKMKLFRPSIDVDFISRMYFNGMTGIKNAELFPAEKYSPEQLMESYLDYHLCAIVTNKGMTYLSSYIKPKS
;
A
#
# COMPACT_ATOMS: atom_id res chain seq x y z
N MET A 1 20.82 -14.21 19.39
CA MET A 1 21.12 -13.34 18.22
C MET A 1 21.10 -14.07 16.87
N LYS A 2 21.72 -15.27 16.68
CA LYS A 2 21.69 -16.02 15.39
C LYS A 2 20.27 -16.43 14.93
N SER A 3 19.35 -16.82 15.84
CA SER A 3 17.99 -17.27 15.49
C SER A 3 17.09 -16.14 14.93
N ILE A 4 17.18 -14.93 15.47
CA ILE A 4 16.43 -13.76 14.98
C ILE A 4 16.84 -13.38 13.57
N ASN A 5 18.10 -13.59 13.21
CA ASN A 5 18.59 -13.34 11.87
C ASN A 5 18.04 -14.35 10.85
N ILE A 6 17.93 -15.63 11.22
CA ILE A 6 17.38 -16.69 10.35
C ILE A 6 15.89 -16.46 10.09
N GLU A 7 15.08 -16.16 11.13
CA GLU A 7 13.65 -15.85 10.95
C GLU A 7 13.45 -14.70 9.95
N LYS A 8 14.19 -13.61 10.14
CA LYS A 8 14.11 -12.46 9.23
C LYS A 8 14.51 -12.84 7.81
N SER A 9 15.57 -13.63 7.64
CA SER A 9 16.01 -14.10 6.32
C SER A 9 14.96 -14.97 5.64
N ILE A 10 14.26 -15.84 6.40
CA ILE A 10 13.14 -16.64 5.88
C ILE A 10 12.02 -15.73 5.39
N VAL A 11 11.64 -14.72 6.18
CA VAL A 11 10.59 -13.77 5.79
C VAL A 11 10.96 -13.02 4.52
N VAL A 12 12.20 -12.51 4.41
CA VAL A 12 12.66 -11.79 3.20
C VAL A 12 12.63 -12.69 1.98
N ALA A 13 13.27 -13.87 2.03
CA ALA A 13 13.28 -14.79 0.90
C ALA A 13 11.87 -15.26 0.50
N SER A 14 10.98 -15.47 1.48
CA SER A 14 9.60 -15.82 1.22
C SER A 14 8.82 -14.67 0.59
N THR A 15 9.11 -13.42 0.97
CA THR A 15 8.49 -12.23 0.37
C THR A 15 8.78 -12.19 -1.13
N ASP A 16 10.05 -12.32 -1.52
CA ASP A 16 10.48 -12.29 -2.93
C ASP A 16 9.79 -13.39 -3.74
N LEU A 17 9.80 -14.62 -3.22
CA LEU A 17 9.16 -15.76 -3.89
C LEU A 17 7.63 -15.57 -4.00
N PHE A 18 6.96 -15.12 -2.95
CA PHE A 18 5.51 -14.89 -2.99
C PHE A 18 5.10 -13.78 -3.94
N LEU A 19 5.87 -12.71 -4.05
CA LEU A 19 5.60 -11.63 -5.00
C LEU A 19 5.85 -12.06 -6.44
N GLU A 20 6.86 -12.91 -6.68
CA GLU A 20 7.19 -13.37 -8.03
C GLU A 20 6.28 -14.51 -8.51
N TYR A 21 5.99 -15.52 -7.68
CA TYR A 21 5.29 -16.74 -8.07
C TYR A 21 3.92 -16.91 -7.43
N GLY A 22 3.58 -16.07 -6.45
CA GLY A 22 2.30 -16.04 -5.75
C GLY A 22 2.21 -16.93 -4.53
N PHE A 23 1.34 -16.53 -3.61
CA PHE A 23 1.14 -17.21 -2.31
C PHE A 23 0.68 -18.67 -2.44
N LYS A 24 -0.12 -19.00 -3.47
CA LYS A 24 -0.61 -20.36 -3.64
C LYS A 24 0.47 -21.31 -4.14
N THR A 25 1.24 -20.88 -5.12
CA THR A 25 2.20 -21.69 -5.87
C THR A 25 3.42 -22.06 -5.03
N VAL A 26 4.02 -21.07 -4.35
CA VAL A 26 5.24 -21.28 -3.56
C VAL A 26 4.98 -22.19 -2.36
N THR A 27 5.79 -23.22 -2.21
CA THR A 27 5.74 -24.19 -1.10
C THR A 27 6.84 -23.95 -0.07
N MET A 28 6.73 -24.58 1.09
CA MET A 28 7.79 -24.56 2.12
C MET A 28 9.09 -25.20 1.61
N ASP A 29 8.97 -26.16 0.67
CA ASP A 29 10.11 -26.82 0.04
C ASP A 29 10.84 -25.88 -0.92
N ASP A 30 10.11 -25.08 -1.71
CA ASP A 30 10.69 -24.09 -2.61
C ASP A 30 11.47 -23.03 -1.83
N ILE A 31 10.94 -22.58 -0.69
CA ILE A 31 11.62 -21.61 0.18
C ILE A 31 12.88 -22.24 0.78
N ALA A 32 12.81 -23.47 1.27
CA ALA A 32 13.95 -24.19 1.84
C ALA A 32 15.07 -24.37 0.80
N LEU A 33 14.69 -24.77 -0.43
CA LEU A 33 15.61 -24.92 -1.56
C LEU A 33 16.27 -23.60 -1.95
N ASN A 34 15.47 -22.53 -2.11
CA ASN A 34 15.98 -21.20 -2.44
C ASN A 34 17.00 -20.70 -1.42
N MET A 35 16.73 -20.90 -0.13
CA MET A 35 17.59 -20.49 0.97
C MET A 35 18.74 -21.45 1.25
N LYS A 36 18.79 -22.63 0.63
CA LYS A 36 19.76 -23.72 0.92
C LYS A 36 19.74 -24.12 2.40
N ILE A 37 18.56 -24.21 3.01
CA ILE A 37 18.35 -24.67 4.39
C ILE A 37 17.42 -25.87 4.41
N SER A 38 17.34 -26.59 5.54
CA SER A 38 16.38 -27.67 5.68
C SER A 38 14.95 -27.14 5.89
N LYS A 39 13.94 -27.85 5.37
CA LYS A 39 12.52 -27.58 5.63
C LYS A 39 12.25 -27.57 7.15
N LYS A 40 12.91 -28.44 7.92
CA LYS A 40 12.84 -28.47 9.38
C LYS A 40 13.27 -27.13 9.99
N THR A 41 14.27 -26.48 9.42
CA THR A 41 14.72 -25.15 9.88
C THR A 41 13.60 -24.11 9.77
N ILE A 42 12.83 -24.13 8.67
CA ILE A 42 11.68 -23.20 8.51
C ILE A 42 10.59 -23.53 9.52
N TYR A 43 10.25 -24.81 9.69
CA TYR A 43 9.22 -25.24 10.65
C TYR A 43 9.58 -24.97 12.12
N ASN A 44 10.84 -24.76 12.45
CA ASN A 44 11.24 -24.30 13.79
C ASN A 44 10.77 -22.86 14.10
N PHE A 45 10.44 -22.07 13.08
CA PHE A 45 9.99 -20.68 13.22
C PHE A 45 8.52 -20.50 12.84
N PHE A 46 8.01 -21.31 11.92
CA PHE A 46 6.65 -21.18 11.38
C PHE A 46 5.96 -22.56 11.35
N ASN A 47 4.94 -22.73 12.17
CA ASN A 47 4.23 -23.99 12.31
C ASN A 47 3.61 -24.51 11.00
N ASN A 48 3.27 -23.61 10.09
CA ASN A 48 2.71 -23.92 8.78
C ASN A 48 2.95 -22.76 7.79
N LYS A 49 2.59 -22.99 6.53
CA LYS A 49 2.71 -21.97 5.47
C LYS A 49 1.86 -20.74 5.75
N GLU A 50 0.67 -20.89 6.32
CA GLU A 50 -0.24 -19.78 6.63
C GLU A 50 0.38 -18.82 7.64
N ALA A 51 1.02 -19.32 8.70
CA ALA A 51 1.75 -18.51 9.67
C ALA A 51 2.90 -17.73 9.02
N LEU A 52 3.60 -18.33 8.05
CA LEU A 52 4.64 -17.64 7.28
C LEU A 52 4.05 -16.58 6.36
N VAL A 53 2.96 -16.87 5.65
CA VAL A 53 2.23 -15.87 4.82
C VAL A 53 1.77 -14.70 5.67
N GLN A 54 1.17 -14.95 6.83
CA GLN A 54 0.75 -13.91 7.76
C GLN A 54 1.93 -13.02 8.17
N LYS A 55 3.05 -13.63 8.55
CA LYS A 55 4.26 -12.88 8.95
C LYS A 55 4.80 -12.03 7.82
N VAL A 56 4.88 -12.57 6.61
CA VAL A 56 5.29 -11.84 5.40
C VAL A 56 4.39 -10.65 5.14
N VAL A 57 3.08 -10.85 5.09
CA VAL A 57 2.09 -9.81 4.81
C VAL A 57 2.19 -8.66 5.82
N PHE A 58 2.24 -8.96 7.13
CA PHE A 58 2.33 -7.91 8.14
C PHE A 58 3.72 -7.28 8.27
N SER A 59 4.78 -7.98 7.86
CA SER A 59 6.11 -7.36 7.73
C SER A 59 6.14 -6.34 6.58
N MET A 60 5.56 -6.68 5.44
CA MET A 60 5.39 -5.75 4.30
C MET A 60 4.51 -4.55 4.67
N TYR A 61 3.36 -4.81 5.32
CA TYR A 61 2.49 -3.74 5.80
C TYR A 61 3.24 -2.77 6.71
N LYS A 62 3.98 -3.29 7.69
CA LYS A 62 4.77 -2.47 8.61
C LYS A 62 5.84 -1.65 7.87
N TYR A 63 6.55 -2.27 6.93
CA TYR A 63 7.55 -1.56 6.12
C TYR A 63 6.92 -0.39 5.35
N ILE A 64 5.81 -0.66 4.64
CA ILE A 64 5.11 0.36 3.85
C ILE A 64 4.60 1.49 4.75
N THR A 65 3.91 1.18 5.84
CA THR A 65 3.35 2.21 6.73
C THR A 65 4.43 3.07 7.39
N THR A 66 5.58 2.47 7.78
CA THR A 66 6.72 3.24 8.30
C THR A 66 7.25 4.21 7.24
N LYS A 67 7.39 3.77 5.98
CA LYS A 67 7.84 4.66 4.89
C LYS A 67 6.85 5.76 4.57
N LEU A 68 5.55 5.49 4.64
CA LEU A 68 4.52 6.51 4.46
C LEU A 68 4.54 7.55 5.59
N GLU A 69 4.85 7.17 6.82
CA GLU A 69 5.03 8.10 7.93
C GLU A 69 6.28 8.97 7.73
N GLU A 70 7.41 8.39 7.33
CA GLU A 70 8.63 9.14 6.99
C GLU A 70 8.37 10.18 5.88
N ILE A 71 7.68 9.81 4.80
CA ILE A 71 7.30 10.73 3.72
C ILE A 71 6.44 11.87 4.28
N ARG A 72 5.45 11.56 5.09
CA ARG A 72 4.55 12.57 5.68
C ARG A 72 5.30 13.58 6.55
N ASP A 73 6.25 13.09 7.35
CA ASP A 73 7.01 13.96 8.26
C ASP A 73 7.96 14.89 7.49
N GLN A 74 8.45 14.47 6.33
CA GLN A 74 9.36 15.23 5.47
C GLN A 74 8.64 16.14 4.47
N ALA A 75 7.39 15.86 4.14
CA ALA A 75 6.64 16.59 3.13
C ALA A 75 6.37 18.05 3.54
N SER A 76 6.64 18.97 2.63
CA SER A 76 6.45 20.42 2.85
C SER A 76 4.99 20.83 3.07
N ASN A 77 4.07 20.11 2.43
CA ASN A 77 2.64 20.36 2.51
C ASN A 77 1.84 19.07 2.14
N PRO A 78 0.53 19.00 2.46
CA PRO A 78 -0.28 17.80 2.20
C PRO A 78 -0.49 17.46 0.73
N ILE A 79 -0.28 18.39 -0.19
CA ILE A 79 -0.38 18.10 -1.63
C ILE A 79 0.87 17.36 -2.08
N SER A 80 2.07 17.87 -1.75
CA SER A 80 3.34 17.18 -2.06
C SER A 80 3.39 15.80 -1.38
N GLU A 81 2.93 15.71 -0.11
CA GLU A 81 2.82 14.44 0.62
C GLU A 81 2.12 13.35 -0.22
N LEU A 82 0.94 13.65 -0.77
CA LEU A 82 0.16 12.66 -1.54
C LEU A 82 0.87 12.24 -2.84
N TYR A 83 1.54 13.14 -3.52
CA TYR A 83 2.30 12.81 -4.73
C TYR A 83 3.58 12.01 -4.41
N GLU A 84 4.28 12.32 -3.33
CA GLU A 84 5.43 11.55 -2.87
C GLU A 84 5.01 10.13 -2.44
N ILE A 85 3.89 10.00 -1.73
CA ILE A 85 3.28 8.71 -1.41
C ILE A 85 2.92 7.93 -2.69
N LYS A 86 2.29 8.59 -3.68
CA LYS A 86 2.00 7.97 -4.98
C LYS A 86 3.28 7.43 -5.63
N MET A 87 4.33 8.22 -5.70
CA MET A 87 5.60 7.81 -6.31
C MET A 87 6.20 6.60 -5.59
N PHE A 88 6.19 6.60 -4.26
CA PHE A 88 6.67 5.48 -3.47
C PHE A 88 5.84 4.20 -3.74
N ILE A 89 4.51 4.29 -3.67
CA ILE A 89 3.63 3.13 -3.90
C ILE A 89 3.79 2.59 -5.32
N MET A 90 3.85 3.46 -6.34
CA MET A 90 4.07 3.02 -7.72
C MET A 90 5.42 2.33 -7.90
N HIS A 91 6.45 2.80 -7.20
CA HIS A 91 7.75 2.11 -7.21
C HIS A 91 7.68 0.71 -6.58
N GLN A 92 6.93 0.56 -5.48
CA GLN A 92 6.74 -0.76 -4.84
C GLN A 92 5.97 -1.74 -5.74
N LEU A 93 5.03 -1.25 -6.56
CA LEU A 93 4.24 -2.08 -7.47
C LEU A 93 4.98 -2.45 -8.76
N LYS A 94 6.10 -1.81 -9.07
CA LYS A 94 6.93 -2.17 -10.23
C LYS A 94 7.50 -3.57 -10.05
N GLY A 95 7.14 -4.47 -10.96
CA GLY A 95 7.62 -5.85 -10.95
C GLY A 95 6.67 -6.85 -10.27
N GLU A 96 5.52 -6.42 -9.75
CA GLU A 96 4.49 -7.38 -9.33
C GLU A 96 3.99 -8.17 -10.54
N LYS A 97 4.35 -9.46 -10.62
CA LYS A 97 3.89 -10.39 -11.67
C LYS A 97 2.59 -11.09 -11.28
N THR A 98 2.21 -11.00 -10.02
CA THR A 98 1.02 -11.64 -9.45
C THR A 98 0.13 -10.58 -8.83
N SER A 99 -1.10 -10.91 -8.54
CA SER A 99 -2.03 -10.04 -7.81
C SER A 99 -2.09 -10.47 -6.34
N PRO A 100 -1.16 -10.01 -5.47
CA PRO A 100 -1.02 -10.52 -4.11
C PRO A 100 -2.30 -10.36 -3.29
N LEU A 101 -2.99 -9.22 -3.41
CA LEU A 101 -4.25 -8.96 -2.69
C LEU A 101 -5.37 -9.90 -3.14
N TYR A 102 -5.47 -10.19 -4.46
CA TYR A 102 -6.43 -11.15 -4.96
C TYR A 102 -6.16 -12.55 -4.41
N GLN A 103 -4.90 -12.98 -4.40
CA GLN A 103 -4.52 -14.27 -3.86
C GLN A 103 -4.77 -14.38 -2.34
N LEU A 104 -4.47 -13.33 -1.58
CA LEU A 104 -4.81 -13.28 -0.15
C LEU A 104 -6.31 -13.41 0.06
N ARG A 105 -7.12 -12.63 -0.65
CA ARG A 105 -8.58 -12.71 -0.57
C ARG A 105 -9.09 -14.11 -0.87
N LYS A 106 -8.53 -14.78 -1.88
CA LYS A 106 -8.99 -16.10 -2.36
C LYS A 106 -8.53 -17.25 -1.46
N TYR A 107 -7.29 -17.22 -0.99
CA TYR A 107 -6.66 -18.39 -0.34
C TYR A 107 -6.38 -18.20 1.15
N TYR A 108 -6.36 -16.94 1.63
CA TYR A 108 -6.08 -16.56 3.02
C TYR A 108 -7.01 -15.44 3.48
N PRO A 109 -8.36 -15.64 3.45
CA PRO A 109 -9.34 -14.59 3.68
C PRO A 109 -9.20 -13.94 5.07
N ILE A 110 -8.85 -14.69 6.10
CA ILE A 110 -8.66 -14.16 7.45
C ILE A 110 -7.51 -13.15 7.48
N ILE A 111 -6.38 -13.47 6.85
CA ILE A 111 -5.22 -12.56 6.76
C ILE A 111 -5.57 -11.32 5.92
N HIS A 112 -6.31 -11.53 4.83
CA HIS A 112 -6.79 -10.43 3.98
C HIS A 112 -7.67 -9.46 4.78
N ASP A 113 -8.66 -9.95 5.51
CA ASP A 113 -9.61 -9.11 6.25
C ASP A 113 -8.93 -8.35 7.39
N GLU A 114 -7.99 -8.99 8.08
CA GLU A 114 -7.16 -8.32 9.09
C GLU A 114 -6.29 -7.21 8.46
N LEU A 115 -5.68 -7.48 7.30
CA LEU A 115 -4.90 -6.49 6.56
C LEU A 115 -5.77 -5.31 6.12
N GLN A 116 -6.97 -5.57 5.57
CA GLN A 116 -7.91 -4.53 5.15
C GLN A 116 -8.31 -3.61 6.32
N LYS A 117 -8.60 -4.19 7.48
CA LYS A 117 -8.92 -3.42 8.69
C LYS A 117 -7.76 -2.53 9.11
N LYS A 118 -6.54 -3.07 9.17
CA LYS A 118 -5.33 -2.30 9.50
C LYS A 118 -5.06 -1.18 8.49
N GLN A 119 -5.27 -1.44 7.20
CA GLN A 119 -5.13 -0.43 6.14
C GLN A 119 -6.17 0.67 6.29
N PHE A 120 -7.43 0.33 6.56
CA PHE A 120 -8.48 1.31 6.81
C PHE A 120 -8.12 2.24 7.96
N ASP A 121 -7.75 1.68 9.12
CA ASP A 121 -7.42 2.46 10.32
C ASP A 121 -6.20 3.36 10.08
N PHE A 122 -5.16 2.83 9.45
CA PHE A 122 -3.95 3.60 9.14
C PHE A 122 -4.23 4.72 8.14
N ILE A 123 -4.86 4.43 7.00
CA ILE A 123 -5.09 5.40 5.93
C ILE A 123 -6.04 6.50 6.41
N THR A 124 -7.18 6.16 7.01
CA THR A 124 -8.14 7.17 7.48
C THR A 124 -7.55 8.07 8.55
N THR A 125 -6.79 7.51 9.50
CA THR A 125 -6.09 8.30 10.53
C THR A 125 -5.06 9.24 9.91
N SER A 126 -4.30 8.74 8.96
CA SER A 126 -3.25 9.49 8.27
C SER A 126 -3.82 10.61 7.41
N VAL A 127 -4.82 10.31 6.60
CA VAL A 127 -5.49 11.29 5.74
C VAL A 127 -6.18 12.38 6.57
N ARG A 128 -6.80 12.05 7.71
CA ARG A 128 -7.34 13.07 8.62
C ARG A 128 -6.28 14.06 9.10
N LYS A 129 -5.07 13.59 9.43
CA LYS A 129 -3.97 14.46 9.83
C LYS A 129 -3.57 15.41 8.70
N SER A 130 -3.42 14.86 7.47
CA SER A 130 -3.06 15.64 6.28
C SER A 130 -4.15 16.64 5.90
N LEU A 131 -5.43 16.26 5.97
CA LEU A 131 -6.55 17.19 5.73
C LEU A 131 -6.56 18.35 6.73
N LYS A 132 -6.42 18.06 8.03
CA LYS A 132 -6.34 19.11 9.07
C LYS A 132 -5.15 20.04 8.86
N LYS A 133 -3.97 19.50 8.50
CA LYS A 133 -2.78 20.28 8.14
C LYS A 133 -3.07 21.19 6.93
N GLY A 134 -3.71 20.65 5.89
CA GLY A 134 -4.06 21.39 4.67
C GLY A 134 -5.07 22.52 4.92
N VAL A 135 -6.08 22.32 5.75
CA VAL A 135 -7.03 23.36 6.16
C VAL A 135 -6.28 24.46 6.94
N LYS A 136 -5.42 24.08 7.91
CA LYS A 136 -4.61 25.06 8.67
C LYS A 136 -3.68 25.88 7.77
N MET A 137 -3.12 25.27 6.73
CA MET A 137 -2.26 25.93 5.73
C MET A 137 -3.06 26.75 4.69
N LYS A 138 -4.39 26.71 4.75
CA LYS A 138 -5.32 27.30 3.76
C LYS A 138 -5.15 26.73 2.35
N LEU A 139 -4.66 25.50 2.23
CA LEU A 139 -4.55 24.77 0.97
C LEU A 139 -5.84 24.01 0.67
N PHE A 140 -6.54 23.53 1.70
CA PHE A 140 -7.83 22.86 1.59
C PHE A 140 -8.94 23.73 2.15
N ARG A 141 -10.15 23.55 1.61
CA ARG A 141 -11.34 24.31 1.99
C ARG A 141 -11.70 24.07 3.47
N PRO A 142 -12.00 25.10 4.26
CA PRO A 142 -12.35 24.93 5.67
C PRO A 142 -13.69 24.21 5.88
N SER A 143 -14.54 24.17 4.84
CA SER A 143 -15.89 23.55 4.89
C SER A 143 -15.88 22.04 4.63
N ILE A 144 -14.72 21.40 4.44
CA ILE A 144 -14.68 19.95 4.21
C ILE A 144 -14.98 19.16 5.49
N ASP A 145 -15.78 18.14 5.39
CA ASP A 145 -15.90 17.14 6.45
C ASP A 145 -14.69 16.19 6.39
N VAL A 146 -13.78 16.40 7.34
CA VAL A 146 -12.50 15.67 7.39
C VAL A 146 -12.71 14.17 7.59
N ASP A 147 -13.72 13.74 8.36
CA ASP A 147 -13.97 12.32 8.58
C ASP A 147 -14.56 11.67 7.32
N PHE A 148 -15.57 12.29 6.74
CA PHE A 148 -16.16 11.82 5.49
C PHE A 148 -15.13 11.73 4.36
N ILE A 149 -14.35 12.79 4.14
CA ILE A 149 -13.33 12.83 3.08
C ILE A 149 -12.24 11.77 3.30
N SER A 150 -11.83 11.51 4.55
CA SER A 150 -10.83 10.47 4.82
C SER A 150 -11.33 9.06 4.48
N ARG A 151 -12.60 8.79 4.73
CA ARG A 151 -13.25 7.52 4.37
C ARG A 151 -13.46 7.39 2.86
N MET A 152 -13.88 8.48 2.20
CA MET A 152 -14.00 8.53 0.74
C MET A 152 -12.65 8.33 0.04
N TYR A 153 -11.57 8.89 0.61
CA TYR A 153 -10.22 8.63 0.11
C TYR A 153 -9.87 7.14 0.16
N PHE A 154 -10.09 6.48 1.30
CA PHE A 154 -9.84 5.04 1.43
C PHE A 154 -10.70 4.23 0.45
N ASN A 155 -12.00 4.54 0.37
CA ASN A 155 -12.92 3.86 -0.54
C ASN A 155 -12.49 4.00 -2.00
N GLY A 156 -12.13 5.19 -2.44
CA GLY A 156 -11.66 5.42 -3.80
C GLY A 156 -10.34 4.71 -4.10
N MET A 157 -9.37 4.80 -3.18
CA MET A 157 -8.08 4.08 -3.31
C MET A 157 -8.23 2.56 -3.36
N THR A 158 -9.28 2.02 -2.76
CA THR A 158 -9.62 0.60 -2.83
C THR A 158 -10.39 0.29 -4.12
N GLY A 159 -11.35 1.15 -4.47
CA GLY A 159 -12.23 1.00 -5.62
C GLY A 159 -11.50 1.02 -6.96
N ILE A 160 -10.47 1.88 -7.13
CA ILE A 160 -9.68 1.93 -8.38
C ILE A 160 -8.88 0.66 -8.65
N LYS A 161 -8.74 -0.24 -7.66
CA LYS A 161 -8.09 -1.56 -7.81
C LYS A 161 -9.06 -2.67 -8.22
N ASN A 162 -10.34 -2.37 -8.34
CA ASN A 162 -11.34 -3.36 -8.78
C ASN A 162 -11.26 -3.54 -10.29
N ALA A 163 -10.77 -4.71 -10.73
CA ALA A 163 -10.61 -5.04 -12.15
C ALA A 163 -11.94 -5.15 -12.93
N GLU A 164 -13.07 -5.37 -12.25
CA GLU A 164 -14.40 -5.35 -12.89
C GLU A 164 -14.82 -3.93 -13.28
N LEU A 165 -14.44 -2.92 -12.46
CA LEU A 165 -14.71 -1.51 -12.73
C LEU A 165 -13.63 -0.88 -13.62
N PHE A 166 -12.37 -1.28 -13.44
CA PHE A 166 -11.21 -0.75 -14.14
C PHE A 166 -10.36 -1.89 -14.72
N PRO A 167 -10.78 -2.46 -15.88
CA PRO A 167 -10.03 -3.55 -16.52
C PRO A 167 -8.59 -3.15 -16.89
N ALA A 168 -7.64 -4.03 -16.59
CA ALA A 168 -6.21 -3.77 -16.77
C ALA A 168 -5.81 -3.53 -18.26
N GLU A 169 -6.62 -4.02 -19.19
CA GLU A 169 -6.44 -3.80 -20.63
C GLU A 169 -6.69 -2.35 -21.05
N LYS A 170 -7.47 -1.60 -20.24
CA LYS A 170 -7.83 -0.20 -20.52
C LYS A 170 -7.19 0.81 -19.58
N TYR A 171 -6.84 0.38 -18.39
CA TYR A 171 -6.38 1.27 -17.32
C TYR A 171 -5.11 0.74 -16.66
N SER A 172 -4.02 1.49 -16.76
CA SER A 172 -2.83 1.16 -15.97
C SER A 172 -3.02 1.60 -14.50
N PRO A 173 -2.42 0.90 -13.53
CA PRO A 173 -2.46 1.31 -12.12
C PRO A 173 -1.95 2.74 -11.88
N GLU A 174 -0.95 3.17 -12.65
CA GLU A 174 -0.39 4.51 -12.57
C GLU A 174 -1.41 5.58 -13.01
N GLN A 175 -2.06 5.37 -14.16
CA GLN A 175 -3.10 6.27 -14.66
C GLN A 175 -4.28 6.37 -13.71
N LEU A 176 -4.73 5.25 -13.13
CA LEU A 176 -5.83 5.22 -12.17
C LEU A 176 -5.48 6.01 -10.90
N MET A 177 -4.28 5.80 -10.38
CA MET A 177 -3.82 6.50 -9.19
C MET A 177 -3.71 8.01 -9.45
N GLU A 178 -3.17 8.41 -10.60
CA GLU A 178 -3.05 9.81 -10.99
C GLU A 178 -4.43 10.47 -11.15
N SER A 179 -5.32 9.86 -11.93
CA SER A 179 -6.67 10.37 -12.14
C SER A 179 -7.46 10.48 -10.83
N TYR A 180 -7.30 9.51 -9.93
CA TYR A 180 -7.98 9.55 -8.65
C TYR A 180 -7.43 10.66 -7.74
N LEU A 181 -6.11 10.86 -7.67
CA LEU A 181 -5.52 11.94 -6.88
C LEU A 181 -5.93 13.31 -7.41
N ASP A 182 -5.91 13.50 -8.72
CA ASP A 182 -6.35 14.75 -9.35
C ASP A 182 -7.82 15.03 -9.02
N TYR A 183 -8.70 14.05 -9.22
CA TYR A 183 -10.11 14.15 -8.85
C TYR A 183 -10.31 14.51 -7.37
N HIS A 184 -9.64 13.78 -6.49
CA HIS A 184 -9.77 13.98 -5.05
C HIS A 184 -9.26 15.36 -4.61
N LEU A 185 -8.07 15.77 -5.06
CA LEU A 185 -7.47 17.04 -4.68
C LEU A 185 -8.23 18.22 -5.27
N CYS A 186 -8.64 18.18 -6.54
CA CYS A 186 -9.47 19.24 -7.14
C CYS A 186 -10.78 19.45 -6.37
N ALA A 187 -11.35 18.38 -5.79
CA ALA A 187 -12.58 18.48 -5.02
C ALA A 187 -12.41 19.20 -3.65
N ILE A 188 -11.19 19.31 -3.10
CA ILE A 188 -10.98 19.82 -1.74
C ILE A 188 -10.09 21.05 -1.64
N VAL A 189 -9.30 21.39 -2.66
CA VAL A 189 -8.38 22.53 -2.64
C VAL A 189 -9.09 23.87 -2.65
N THR A 190 -8.41 24.89 -2.10
CA THR A 190 -8.71 26.33 -2.30
C THR A 190 -8.02 26.84 -3.55
N ASN A 191 -8.23 28.10 -3.95
CA ASN A 191 -7.45 28.75 -5.02
C ASN A 191 -5.94 28.71 -4.73
N LYS A 192 -5.54 28.95 -3.48
CA LYS A 192 -4.14 28.80 -3.04
C LYS A 192 -3.65 27.36 -3.23
N GLY A 193 -4.44 26.36 -2.83
CA GLY A 193 -4.11 24.96 -2.99
C GLY A 193 -4.01 24.58 -4.47
N MET A 194 -4.87 25.14 -5.33
CA MET A 194 -4.83 24.89 -6.79
C MET A 194 -3.50 25.35 -7.41
N THR A 195 -2.92 26.47 -6.96
CA THR A 195 -1.60 26.93 -7.41
C THR A 195 -0.50 25.91 -7.12
N TYR A 196 -0.54 25.25 -5.96
CA TYR A 196 0.39 24.16 -5.64
C TYR A 196 0.07 22.90 -6.47
N LEU A 197 -1.20 22.56 -6.58
CA LEU A 197 -1.65 21.36 -7.28
C LEU A 197 -1.31 21.41 -8.78
N SER A 198 -1.41 22.57 -9.43
CA SER A 198 -1.13 22.73 -10.86
C SER A 198 0.32 22.37 -11.25
N SER A 199 1.27 22.41 -10.31
CA SER A 199 2.65 21.95 -10.58
C SER A 199 2.78 20.43 -10.69
N TYR A 200 1.79 19.67 -10.23
CA TYR A 200 1.77 18.20 -10.26
C TYR A 200 0.86 17.65 -11.35
N ILE A 201 -0.22 18.36 -11.67
CA ILE A 201 -1.16 17.93 -12.72
C ILE A 201 -0.49 18.19 -14.09
N LYS A 202 -0.23 17.10 -14.82
CA LYS A 202 0.23 17.20 -16.20
C LYS A 202 -0.91 17.72 -17.09
N PRO A 203 -0.65 18.65 -18.04
CA PRO A 203 -1.63 18.99 -19.04
C PRO A 203 -2.06 17.71 -19.77
N LYS A 204 -3.36 17.45 -19.82
CA LYS A 204 -3.88 16.36 -20.65
C LYS A 204 -3.63 16.77 -22.11
N SER A 205 -2.67 16.09 -22.76
CA SER A 205 -2.47 16.17 -24.21
C SER A 205 -3.63 15.53 -24.98
#